data_063e72017f669f1328f3d550dd855f79
#
_entry.id   063e72017f669f1328f3d550dd855f79
#
_cell.length_a   1.000
_cell.length_b   1.000
_cell.length_c   1.000
_cell.angle_alpha   90.00
_cell.angle_beta   90.00
_cell.angle_gamma   90.00
#
_symmetry.space_group_name_H-M   'P 1'
#
loop_
_entity.id
_entity.type
_entity.pdbx_description
1 polymer ?
#
loop_
_entity_poly.entity_id
_entity_poly.type
_entity_poly.pdbx_seq_one_letter_code
_entity_poly.pdbx_strand_id
1 'polypeptide(L)'
;MSVMKIPGHVNQKPGEVMLEEIENLLGDCKRCELGQTRSHLVFGTGDPHARVMFVGEGPGKNEDLKGEPFVGAAGKKLDSLLSIAGLTREEIYIANVVKCRPPGNRNPKPDEIEACSPFLREQIRSVWPDVIVCLGNFASQWVLKTDRGVTQLRGKLYQQGHFVVAPTFHPAACIYHSDWQPLLEEDLARVGAWLAANPRGEVTAAAATAHNVRPVADAAGKKTPAGAGLPEEAAR
;
A
#
# COMPACT_ATOMS: atom_id res chain seq x y z
N MET A 1 25.15 9.01 6.43
CA MET A 1 23.98 8.82 5.56
C MET A 1 23.23 10.13 5.51
N SER A 2 23.22 10.80 4.34
CA SER A 2 22.58 12.10 4.20
C SER A 2 21.07 11.91 4.08
N VAL A 3 20.31 12.36 5.07
CA VAL A 3 18.85 12.38 5.01
C VAL A 3 18.47 13.37 3.92
N MET A 4 17.82 12.89 2.88
CA MET A 4 17.32 13.70 1.79
C MET A 4 16.27 14.66 2.34
N LYS A 5 16.61 15.96 2.44
CA LYS A 5 15.68 17.03 2.79
C LYS A 5 14.97 17.45 1.52
N ILE A 6 13.68 17.13 1.39
CA ILE A 6 12.82 17.77 0.41
C ILE A 6 12.55 19.18 0.93
N PRO A 7 12.74 20.24 0.10
CA PRO A 7 12.47 21.61 0.53
C PRO A 7 11.03 21.74 1.00
N GLY A 8 10.82 22.13 2.25
CA GLY A 8 9.48 22.32 2.81
C GLY A 8 8.81 23.57 2.23
N HIS A 9 7.78 23.42 1.44
CA HIS A 9 6.87 24.49 1.08
C HIS A 9 5.80 24.66 2.16
N VAL A 10 5.92 25.72 2.94
CA VAL A 10 5.14 25.97 4.18
C VAL A 10 3.67 26.33 3.92
N ASN A 11 3.21 26.49 2.65
CA ASN A 11 1.86 26.97 2.34
C ASN A 11 1.21 26.35 1.08
N GLN A 12 1.64 25.17 0.62
CA GLN A 12 0.97 24.50 -0.50
C GLN A 12 0.12 23.35 0.03
N LYS A 13 -1.08 23.16 -0.56
CA LYS A 13 -1.91 21.98 -0.26
C LYS A 13 -1.09 20.72 -0.59
N PRO A 14 -1.08 19.69 0.30
CA PRO A 14 -0.54 18.38 -0.07
C PRO A 14 -1.20 17.91 -1.37
N GLY A 15 -0.44 17.31 -2.29
CA GLY A 15 -1.01 16.78 -3.53
C GLY A 15 -0.06 16.81 -4.73
N GLU A 16 -0.58 17.12 -5.92
CA GLU A 16 0.09 16.92 -7.22
C GLU A 16 1.51 17.47 -7.30
N VAL A 17 1.73 18.70 -6.86
CA VAL A 17 3.05 19.36 -6.94
C VAL A 17 4.11 18.59 -6.14
N MET A 18 3.76 18.07 -4.97
CA MET A 18 4.69 17.29 -4.14
C MET A 18 4.99 15.92 -4.75
N LEU A 19 4.03 15.26 -5.40
CA LEU A 19 4.26 13.98 -6.08
C LEU A 19 5.21 14.15 -7.26
N GLU A 20 5.01 15.20 -8.07
CA GLU A 20 5.90 15.52 -9.18
C GLU A 20 7.34 15.81 -8.71
N GLU A 21 7.51 16.56 -7.64
CA GLU A 21 8.82 16.78 -7.04
C GLU A 21 9.49 15.48 -6.58
N ILE A 22 8.73 14.57 -5.95
CA ILE A 22 9.23 13.26 -5.51
C ILE A 22 9.64 12.41 -6.72
N GLU A 23 8.85 12.42 -7.79
CA GLU A 23 9.13 11.69 -9.02
C GLU A 23 10.38 12.24 -9.71
N ASN A 24 10.51 13.56 -9.81
CA ASN A 24 11.70 14.23 -10.34
C ASN A 24 12.96 13.89 -9.53
N LEU A 25 12.87 13.87 -8.20
CA LEU A 25 13.98 13.44 -7.32
C LEU A 25 14.33 11.96 -7.47
N LEU A 26 13.35 11.13 -7.75
CA LEU A 26 13.56 9.72 -8.05
C LEU A 26 14.31 9.58 -9.38
N GLY A 27 13.87 10.29 -10.42
CA GLY A 27 14.52 10.39 -11.75
C GLY A 27 14.92 9.02 -12.31
N ASP A 28 16.06 8.95 -13.00
CA ASP A 28 16.68 7.67 -13.42
C ASP A 28 17.44 7.03 -12.23
N CYS A 29 16.70 6.65 -11.20
CA CYS A 29 17.23 6.14 -9.94
C CYS A 29 18.13 4.91 -10.13
N LYS A 30 19.35 4.96 -9.58
CA LYS A 30 20.33 3.86 -9.54
C LYS A 30 20.84 3.59 -8.11
N ARG A 31 19.99 3.86 -7.09
CA ARG A 31 20.36 3.72 -5.68
C ARG A 31 20.50 2.27 -5.20
N CYS A 32 19.96 1.31 -5.97
CA CYS A 32 20.11 -0.13 -5.72
C CYS A 32 20.23 -0.89 -7.06
N GLU A 33 20.54 -2.18 -6.98
CA GLU A 33 20.74 -3.05 -8.16
C GLU A 33 19.51 -3.11 -9.09
N LEU A 34 18.29 -2.96 -8.58
CA LEU A 34 17.08 -3.01 -9.39
C LEU A 34 17.03 -1.90 -10.45
N GLY A 35 17.67 -0.78 -10.19
CA GLY A 35 17.79 0.31 -11.16
C GLY A 35 18.61 -0.01 -12.41
N GLN A 36 19.40 -1.09 -12.39
CA GLN A 36 20.20 -1.53 -13.54
C GLN A 36 19.47 -2.51 -14.45
N THR A 37 18.43 -3.18 -13.95
CA THR A 37 17.78 -4.28 -14.66
C THR A 37 16.32 -3.98 -15.06
N ARG A 38 15.72 -2.92 -14.55
CA ARG A 38 14.36 -2.50 -14.92
C ARG A 38 14.30 -2.00 -16.37
N SER A 39 13.13 -2.15 -17.00
CA SER A 39 12.80 -1.48 -18.27
C SER A 39 12.32 -0.05 -18.00
N HIS A 40 11.36 0.12 -17.09
CA HIS A 40 10.84 1.42 -16.66
C HIS A 40 10.77 1.48 -15.14
N LEU A 41 10.89 2.70 -14.63
CA LEU A 41 10.59 3.00 -13.24
C LEU A 41 9.06 3.07 -13.07
N VAL A 42 8.53 2.46 -12.02
CA VAL A 42 7.10 2.47 -11.71
C VAL A 42 6.89 3.30 -10.45
N PHE A 43 6.65 4.60 -10.64
CA PHE A 43 6.52 5.56 -9.53
C PHE A 43 5.29 5.28 -8.68
N GLY A 44 4.14 5.27 -9.29
CA GLY A 44 2.82 5.19 -8.72
C GLY A 44 1.83 5.92 -9.61
N THR A 45 0.53 5.74 -9.42
CA THR A 45 -0.50 6.41 -10.22
C THR A 45 -1.81 6.52 -9.45
N GLY A 46 -2.65 7.47 -9.82
CA GLY A 46 -3.99 7.68 -9.29
C GLY A 46 -4.23 9.11 -8.81
N ASP A 47 -5.29 9.32 -8.05
CA ASP A 47 -5.66 10.62 -7.50
C ASP A 47 -4.63 11.07 -6.44
N PRO A 48 -3.93 12.20 -6.63
CA PRO A 48 -2.99 12.75 -5.64
C PRO A 48 -3.66 13.15 -4.32
N HIS A 49 -4.99 13.23 -4.29
CA HIS A 49 -5.81 13.54 -3.12
C HIS A 49 -6.65 12.34 -2.64
N ALA A 50 -6.29 11.14 -3.08
CA ALA A 50 -7.02 9.93 -2.76
C ALA A 50 -7.20 9.73 -1.25
N ARG A 51 -8.41 9.35 -0.85
CA ARG A 51 -8.68 8.90 0.53
C ARG A 51 -8.08 7.52 0.80
N VAL A 52 -7.91 6.71 -0.24
CA VAL A 52 -7.40 5.34 -0.12
C VAL A 52 -6.16 5.19 -0.98
N MET A 53 -5.08 4.74 -0.34
CA MET A 53 -3.84 4.39 -1.03
C MET A 53 -3.63 2.88 -0.97
N PHE A 54 -3.44 2.25 -2.11
CA PHE A 54 -3.05 0.85 -2.21
C PHE A 54 -1.53 0.74 -2.30
N VAL A 55 -0.94 -0.12 -1.49
CA VAL A 55 0.50 -0.35 -1.47
C VAL A 55 0.79 -1.81 -1.72
N GLY A 56 1.45 -2.12 -2.84
CA GLY A 56 1.96 -3.44 -3.18
C GLY A 56 3.44 -3.61 -2.85
N GLU A 57 3.99 -4.76 -3.21
CA GLU A 57 5.41 -5.11 -2.99
C GLU A 57 6.34 -4.42 -3.99
N GLY A 58 6.14 -4.68 -5.27
CA GLY A 58 6.98 -4.20 -6.36
C GLY A 58 6.36 -4.48 -7.74
N PRO A 59 6.90 -3.87 -8.81
CA PRO A 59 6.42 -4.07 -10.18
C PRO A 59 6.63 -5.51 -10.65
N GLY A 60 5.64 -6.07 -11.34
CA GLY A 60 5.75 -7.27 -12.15
C GLY A 60 6.26 -6.97 -13.57
N LYS A 61 6.25 -7.98 -14.45
CA LYS A 61 6.72 -7.84 -15.83
C LYS A 61 5.93 -6.80 -16.64
N ASN A 62 4.62 -6.81 -16.53
CA ASN A 62 3.77 -5.89 -17.31
C ASN A 62 3.90 -4.44 -16.81
N GLU A 63 4.04 -4.27 -15.50
CA GLU A 63 4.26 -2.98 -14.85
C GLU A 63 5.61 -2.40 -15.26
N ASP A 64 6.67 -3.21 -15.28
CA ASP A 64 8.01 -2.83 -15.72
C ASP A 64 8.04 -2.40 -17.20
N LEU A 65 7.27 -3.09 -18.06
CA LEU A 65 7.17 -2.74 -19.48
C LEU A 65 6.39 -1.45 -19.74
N LYS A 66 5.37 -1.15 -18.91
CA LYS A 66 4.48 0.00 -19.11
C LYS A 66 4.84 1.23 -18.27
N GLY A 67 5.63 1.06 -17.19
CA GLY A 67 5.93 2.13 -16.25
C GLY A 67 4.78 2.43 -15.27
N GLU A 68 3.72 1.61 -15.23
CA GLU A 68 2.53 1.85 -14.41
C GLU A 68 2.28 0.69 -13.44
N PRO A 69 1.85 0.95 -12.18
CA PRO A 69 1.56 -0.09 -11.21
C PRO A 69 0.22 -0.79 -11.51
N PHE A 70 0.16 -2.09 -11.22
CA PHE A 70 -1.06 -2.90 -11.29
C PHE A 70 -1.78 -2.84 -12.65
N VAL A 71 -1.04 -3.04 -13.75
CA VAL A 71 -1.56 -3.13 -15.12
C VAL A 71 -1.61 -4.56 -15.66
N GLY A 72 -1.06 -5.53 -14.93
CA GLY A 72 -1.08 -6.95 -15.24
C GLY A 72 -2.31 -7.67 -14.69
N ALA A 73 -2.23 -9.01 -14.60
CA ALA A 73 -3.33 -9.85 -14.11
C ALA A 73 -3.76 -9.49 -12.66
N ALA A 74 -2.80 -9.20 -11.78
CA ALA A 74 -3.07 -8.76 -10.41
C ALA A 74 -3.82 -7.43 -10.38
N GLY A 75 -3.49 -6.49 -11.29
CA GLY A 75 -4.19 -5.22 -11.41
C GLY A 75 -5.64 -5.38 -11.87
N LYS A 76 -5.87 -6.17 -12.92
CA LYS A 76 -7.24 -6.50 -13.37
C LYS A 76 -8.07 -7.16 -12.27
N LYS A 77 -7.43 -8.01 -11.46
CA LYS A 77 -8.08 -8.62 -10.31
C LYS A 77 -8.42 -7.57 -9.24
N LEU A 78 -7.50 -6.66 -8.94
CA LEU A 78 -7.76 -5.55 -8.02
C LEU A 78 -8.94 -4.70 -8.52
N ASP A 79 -8.92 -4.28 -9.79
CA ASP A 79 -9.98 -3.45 -10.38
C ASP A 79 -11.37 -4.08 -10.24
N SER A 80 -11.47 -5.42 -10.43
CA SER A 80 -12.73 -6.15 -10.25
C SER A 80 -13.25 -6.17 -8.81
N LEU A 81 -12.42 -5.82 -7.84
CA LEU A 81 -12.74 -5.87 -6.41
C LEU A 81 -12.95 -4.49 -5.78
N LEU A 82 -12.53 -3.40 -6.45
CA LEU A 82 -12.63 -2.04 -5.90
C LEU A 82 -14.07 -1.65 -5.57
N SER A 83 -15.04 -2.04 -6.39
CA SER A 83 -16.46 -1.76 -6.16
C SER A 83 -17.00 -2.32 -4.84
N ILE A 84 -16.38 -3.36 -4.27
CA ILE A 84 -16.74 -3.92 -2.95
C ILE A 84 -16.49 -2.90 -1.83
N ALA A 85 -15.43 -2.10 -1.99
CA ALA A 85 -15.13 -0.99 -1.08
C ALA A 85 -15.86 0.32 -1.45
N GLY A 86 -16.70 0.32 -2.51
CA GLY A 86 -17.36 1.50 -3.04
C GLY A 86 -16.38 2.46 -3.72
N LEU A 87 -15.29 1.94 -4.32
CA LEU A 87 -14.23 2.70 -4.95
C LEU A 87 -14.12 2.39 -6.44
N THR A 88 -13.60 3.36 -7.20
CA THR A 88 -13.15 3.19 -8.58
C THR A 88 -11.63 3.36 -8.68
N ARG A 89 -11.05 3.02 -9.82
CA ARG A 89 -9.60 3.15 -10.05
C ARG A 89 -9.12 4.60 -9.99
N GLU A 90 -9.96 5.51 -10.42
CA GLU A 90 -9.70 6.95 -10.50
C GLU A 90 -9.71 7.64 -9.13
N GLU A 91 -10.39 7.04 -8.13
CA GLU A 91 -10.53 7.60 -6.76
C GLU A 91 -9.43 7.15 -5.80
N ILE A 92 -8.51 6.29 -6.25
CA ILE A 92 -7.46 5.72 -5.42
C ILE A 92 -6.08 6.14 -5.91
N TYR A 93 -5.07 6.05 -5.01
CA TYR A 93 -3.66 6.12 -5.39
C TYR A 93 -3.01 4.75 -5.20
N ILE A 94 -2.20 4.32 -6.17
CA ILE A 94 -1.52 3.01 -6.11
C ILE A 94 -0.02 3.18 -6.24
N ALA A 95 0.72 2.55 -5.33
CA ALA A 95 2.17 2.50 -5.38
C ALA A 95 2.70 1.14 -4.86
N ASN A 96 4.00 0.95 -4.93
CA ASN A 96 4.68 -0.22 -4.39
C ASN A 96 5.80 0.19 -3.42
N VAL A 97 6.22 -0.75 -2.56
CA VAL A 97 7.37 -0.57 -1.65
C VAL A 97 8.63 -0.30 -2.45
N VAL A 98 8.89 -1.11 -3.50
CA VAL A 98 9.99 -0.85 -4.45
C VAL A 98 9.44 -0.38 -5.80
N LYS A 99 10.18 0.54 -6.47
CA LYS A 99 9.74 1.19 -7.72
C LYS A 99 10.29 0.52 -8.98
N CYS A 100 11.11 -0.51 -8.81
CA CYS A 100 11.75 -1.25 -9.90
C CYS A 100 11.45 -2.74 -9.74
N ARG A 101 11.30 -3.43 -10.87
CA ARG A 101 11.02 -4.87 -10.90
C ARG A 101 12.22 -5.68 -10.46
N PRO A 102 12.11 -6.55 -9.43
CA PRO A 102 13.16 -7.51 -9.11
C PRO A 102 13.28 -8.57 -10.22
N PRO A 103 14.50 -8.98 -10.60
CA PRO A 103 14.73 -10.02 -11.61
C PRO A 103 13.96 -11.30 -11.31
N GLY A 104 13.25 -11.84 -12.32
CA GLY A 104 12.44 -13.04 -12.17
C GLY A 104 11.22 -12.87 -11.25
N ASN A 105 10.83 -11.65 -10.88
CA ASN A 105 9.79 -11.34 -9.88
C ASN A 105 10.11 -11.96 -8.50
N ARG A 106 11.38 -12.09 -8.14
CA ARG A 106 11.76 -12.49 -6.77
C ARG A 106 11.34 -11.44 -5.75
N ASN A 107 11.29 -11.82 -4.51
CA ASN A 107 11.09 -10.87 -3.42
C ASN A 107 12.21 -9.80 -3.42
N PRO A 108 11.89 -8.54 -3.09
CA PRO A 108 12.90 -7.50 -2.93
C PRO A 108 13.81 -7.81 -1.73
N LYS A 109 15.09 -7.51 -1.88
CA LYS A 109 16.07 -7.65 -0.80
C LYS A 109 15.92 -6.50 0.22
N PRO A 110 16.38 -6.70 1.49
CA PRO A 110 16.30 -5.64 2.51
C PRO A 110 16.97 -4.33 2.11
N ASP A 111 18.13 -4.38 1.47
CA ASP A 111 18.86 -3.21 0.97
C ASP A 111 18.12 -2.49 -0.17
N GLU A 112 17.40 -3.22 -1.02
CA GLU A 112 16.55 -2.66 -2.08
C GLU A 112 15.33 -1.93 -1.48
N ILE A 113 14.73 -2.50 -0.44
CA ILE A 113 13.63 -1.87 0.30
C ILE A 113 14.14 -0.62 1.03
N GLU A 114 15.27 -0.69 1.71
CA GLU A 114 15.87 0.44 2.43
C GLU A 114 16.16 1.60 1.49
N ALA A 115 16.74 1.34 0.33
CA ALA A 115 17.08 2.35 -0.67
C ALA A 115 15.83 2.99 -1.31
N CYS A 116 14.73 2.25 -1.47
CA CYS A 116 13.56 2.68 -2.22
C CYS A 116 12.43 3.22 -1.34
N SER A 117 12.25 2.69 -0.15
CA SER A 117 11.12 3.01 0.74
C SER A 117 11.03 4.48 1.21
N PRO A 118 12.10 5.30 1.24
CA PRO A 118 11.96 6.74 1.49
C PRO A 118 11.01 7.44 0.52
N PHE A 119 10.99 7.04 -0.76
CA PHE A 119 10.08 7.60 -1.76
C PHE A 119 8.61 7.24 -1.49
N LEU A 120 8.33 5.99 -1.10
CA LEU A 120 6.97 5.60 -0.68
C LEU A 120 6.51 6.41 0.54
N ARG A 121 7.40 6.65 1.50
CA ARG A 121 7.07 7.47 2.68
C ARG A 121 6.67 8.88 2.29
N GLU A 122 7.39 9.49 1.35
CA GLU A 122 7.07 10.84 0.87
C GLU A 122 5.78 10.83 0.02
N GLN A 123 5.52 9.79 -0.77
CA GLN A 123 4.24 9.63 -1.46
C GLN A 123 3.06 9.54 -0.48
N ILE A 124 3.19 8.76 0.61
CA ILE A 124 2.15 8.69 1.66
C ILE A 124 1.92 10.06 2.29
N ARG A 125 2.98 10.84 2.52
CA ARG A 125 2.88 12.21 3.06
C ARG A 125 2.21 13.17 2.08
N SER A 126 2.50 13.05 0.78
CA SER A 126 1.94 13.90 -0.26
C SER A 126 0.45 13.60 -0.47
N VAL A 127 0.09 12.34 -0.67
CA VAL A 127 -1.31 11.91 -0.88
C VAL A 127 -2.14 12.11 0.39
N TRP A 128 -1.56 11.92 1.57
CA TRP A 128 -2.22 12.06 2.87
C TRP A 128 -3.52 11.25 2.96
N PRO A 129 -3.45 9.93 2.73
CA PRO A 129 -4.65 9.10 2.69
C PRO A 129 -5.27 8.91 4.07
N ASP A 130 -6.57 8.63 4.11
CA ASP A 130 -7.29 8.21 5.32
C ASP A 130 -7.05 6.72 5.60
N VAL A 131 -6.90 5.91 4.53
CA VAL A 131 -6.69 4.46 4.60
C VAL A 131 -5.54 4.04 3.70
N ILE A 132 -4.64 3.19 4.22
CA ILE A 132 -3.64 2.48 3.41
C ILE A 132 -4.00 0.99 3.37
N VAL A 133 -4.36 0.48 2.18
CA VAL A 133 -4.57 -0.94 1.94
C VAL A 133 -3.25 -1.58 1.54
N CYS A 134 -2.73 -2.46 2.39
CA CYS A 134 -1.46 -3.15 2.16
C CYS A 134 -1.71 -4.51 1.51
N LEU A 135 -1.22 -4.69 0.28
CA LEU A 135 -1.38 -5.89 -0.54
C LEU A 135 -0.20 -6.85 -0.32
N GLY A 136 -0.40 -7.87 0.50
CA GLY A 136 0.58 -8.92 0.79
C GLY A 136 1.52 -8.60 1.97
N ASN A 137 2.51 -9.48 2.16
CA ASN A 137 3.42 -9.44 3.31
C ASN A 137 4.28 -8.18 3.35
N PHE A 138 5.02 -7.90 2.27
CA PHE A 138 6.03 -6.83 2.25
C PHE A 138 5.42 -5.45 2.54
N ALA A 139 4.31 -5.13 1.90
CA ALA A 139 3.60 -3.88 2.16
C ALA A 139 3.09 -3.80 3.60
N SER A 140 2.47 -4.87 4.10
CA SER A 140 1.93 -4.95 5.45
C SER A 140 3.03 -4.80 6.51
N GLN A 141 4.13 -5.53 6.35
CA GLN A 141 5.26 -5.50 7.27
C GLN A 141 5.97 -4.14 7.27
N TRP A 142 6.15 -3.55 6.09
CA TRP A 142 6.81 -2.25 5.97
C TRP A 142 5.97 -1.13 6.59
N VAL A 143 4.66 -1.06 6.28
CA VAL A 143 3.78 0.00 6.79
C VAL A 143 3.55 -0.16 8.28
N LEU A 144 3.28 -1.37 8.77
CA LEU A 144 3.00 -1.65 10.18
C LEU A 144 4.26 -1.81 11.05
N LYS A 145 5.46 -1.82 10.45
CA LYS A 145 6.74 -2.04 11.14
C LYS A 145 6.73 -3.31 12.00
N THR A 146 6.34 -4.42 11.41
CA THR A 146 6.20 -5.73 12.06
C THR A 146 6.79 -6.83 11.17
N ASP A 147 7.17 -7.94 11.77
CA ASP A 147 7.61 -9.17 11.10
C ASP A 147 6.46 -10.19 10.89
N ARG A 148 5.27 -9.87 11.40
CA ARG A 148 4.09 -10.74 11.27
C ARG A 148 3.62 -10.84 9.82
N GLY A 149 3.19 -12.05 9.42
CA GLY A 149 2.65 -12.31 8.09
C GLY A 149 1.25 -11.75 7.89
N VAL A 150 0.87 -11.51 6.63
CA VAL A 150 -0.45 -10.98 6.26
C VAL A 150 -1.59 -11.88 6.73
N THR A 151 -1.39 -13.20 6.81
CA THR A 151 -2.38 -14.15 7.35
C THR A 151 -2.77 -13.87 8.80
N GLN A 152 -1.84 -13.33 9.60
CA GLN A 152 -2.08 -12.95 11.00
C GLN A 152 -2.61 -11.51 11.12
N LEU A 153 -2.30 -10.67 10.14
CA LEU A 153 -2.62 -9.24 10.17
C LEU A 153 -3.97 -8.93 9.53
N ARG A 154 -4.36 -9.65 8.46
CA ARG A 154 -5.60 -9.39 7.73
C ARG A 154 -6.86 -9.48 8.60
N GLY A 155 -7.97 -8.99 8.09
CA GLY A 155 -9.25 -9.02 8.80
C GLY A 155 -9.38 -7.97 9.90
N LYS A 156 -8.42 -7.05 10.02
CA LYS A 156 -8.39 -5.98 11.05
C LYS A 156 -7.91 -4.69 10.43
N LEU A 157 -8.33 -3.57 11.04
CA LEU A 157 -7.83 -2.24 10.74
C LEU A 157 -6.89 -1.80 11.89
N TYR A 158 -5.78 -1.18 11.53
CA TYR A 158 -4.76 -0.74 12.48
C TYR A 158 -4.58 0.75 12.38
N GLN A 159 -4.77 1.48 13.49
CA GLN A 159 -4.49 2.91 13.54
C GLN A 159 -2.98 3.16 13.51
N GLN A 160 -2.51 4.01 12.61
CA GLN A 160 -1.12 4.43 12.54
C GLN A 160 -1.01 5.92 12.19
N GLY A 161 -0.73 6.74 13.18
CA GLY A 161 -0.75 8.19 13.01
C GLY A 161 -2.14 8.68 12.61
N HIS A 162 -2.23 9.40 11.49
CA HIS A 162 -3.49 9.96 10.99
C HIS A 162 -4.29 9.00 10.11
N PHE A 163 -3.72 7.88 9.66
CA PHE A 163 -4.39 6.92 8.77
C PHE A 163 -4.61 5.56 9.42
N VAL A 164 -5.51 4.79 8.86
CA VAL A 164 -5.72 3.38 9.17
C VAL A 164 -5.02 2.51 8.13
N VAL A 165 -4.48 1.38 8.57
CA VAL A 165 -3.86 0.37 7.73
C VAL A 165 -4.76 -0.85 7.65
N ALA A 166 -5.06 -1.30 6.44
CA ALA A 166 -5.84 -2.49 6.14
C ALA A 166 -4.96 -3.53 5.42
N PRO A 167 -4.30 -4.45 6.15
CA PRO A 167 -3.56 -5.54 5.53
C PRO A 167 -4.51 -6.54 4.90
N THR A 168 -4.18 -6.99 3.68
CA THR A 168 -4.92 -8.04 2.99
C THR A 168 -4.01 -8.84 2.07
N PHE A 169 -4.53 -9.93 1.49
CA PHE A 169 -3.79 -10.72 0.52
C PHE A 169 -3.47 -9.92 -0.74
N HIS A 170 -2.35 -10.25 -1.38
CA HIS A 170 -2.04 -9.69 -2.69
C HIS A 170 -2.99 -10.28 -3.74
N PRO A 171 -3.59 -9.49 -4.65
CA PRO A 171 -4.51 -10.00 -5.67
C PRO A 171 -3.92 -11.11 -6.53
N ALA A 172 -2.60 -11.10 -6.78
CA ALA A 172 -1.92 -12.17 -7.51
C ALA A 172 -2.02 -13.53 -6.79
N ALA A 173 -1.99 -13.56 -5.45
CA ALA A 173 -2.12 -14.79 -4.71
C ALA A 173 -3.50 -15.44 -4.88
N CYS A 174 -4.55 -14.64 -5.00
CA CYS A 174 -5.91 -15.13 -5.25
C CYS A 174 -6.11 -15.73 -6.66
N ILE A 175 -5.17 -15.52 -7.59
CA ILE A 175 -5.18 -16.19 -8.91
C ILE A 175 -4.81 -17.67 -8.75
N TYR A 176 -3.91 -17.97 -7.82
CA TYR A 176 -3.43 -19.34 -7.55
C TYR A 176 -4.20 -20.02 -6.40
N HIS A 177 -4.76 -19.25 -5.48
CA HIS A 177 -5.50 -19.67 -4.31
C HIS A 177 -6.89 -19.04 -4.32
N SER A 178 -7.82 -19.65 -5.04
CA SER A 178 -9.20 -19.12 -5.21
C SER A 178 -9.98 -19.03 -3.90
N ASP A 179 -9.66 -19.86 -2.92
CA ASP A 179 -10.19 -19.85 -1.55
C ASP A 179 -9.83 -18.57 -0.75
N TRP A 180 -8.81 -17.82 -1.19
CA TRP A 180 -8.43 -16.56 -0.55
C TRP A 180 -9.20 -15.35 -1.10
N GLN A 181 -9.89 -15.50 -2.22
CA GLN A 181 -10.67 -14.42 -2.80
C GLN A 181 -11.78 -13.90 -1.85
N PRO A 182 -12.61 -14.76 -1.23
CA PRO A 182 -13.62 -14.27 -0.28
C PRO A 182 -13.02 -13.49 0.89
N LEU A 183 -11.82 -13.88 1.32
CA LEU A 183 -11.13 -13.21 2.41
C LEU A 183 -10.63 -11.81 2.00
N LEU A 184 -10.15 -11.66 0.77
CA LEU A 184 -9.78 -10.36 0.21
C LEU A 184 -11.02 -9.46 0.04
N GLU A 185 -12.13 -10.04 -0.40
CA GLU A 185 -13.43 -9.34 -0.52
C GLU A 185 -13.94 -8.83 0.83
N GLU A 186 -13.87 -9.65 1.88
CA GLU A 186 -14.20 -9.24 3.25
C GLU A 186 -13.33 -8.07 3.74
N ASP A 187 -12.03 -8.10 3.46
CA ASP A 187 -11.11 -7.05 3.87
C ASP A 187 -11.43 -5.73 3.16
N LEU A 188 -11.75 -5.77 1.86
CA LEU A 188 -12.16 -4.59 1.10
C LEU A 188 -13.54 -4.07 1.54
N ALA A 189 -14.50 -4.94 1.82
CA ALA A 189 -15.79 -4.54 2.39
C ALA A 189 -15.62 -3.82 3.73
N ARG A 190 -14.65 -4.25 4.56
CA ARG A 190 -14.31 -3.58 5.83
C ARG A 190 -13.73 -2.18 5.59
N VAL A 191 -12.91 -2.00 4.56
CA VAL A 191 -12.42 -0.68 4.14
C VAL A 191 -13.58 0.22 3.73
N GLY A 192 -14.49 -0.27 2.88
CA GLY A 192 -15.68 0.48 2.45
C GLY A 192 -16.58 0.89 3.63
N ALA A 193 -16.83 -0.04 4.56
CA ALA A 193 -17.61 0.25 5.77
C ALA A 193 -16.92 1.31 6.64
N TRP A 194 -15.59 1.29 6.77
CA TRP A 194 -14.86 2.30 7.51
C TRP A 194 -14.95 3.67 6.84
N LEU A 195 -14.80 3.74 5.51
CA LEU A 195 -14.90 4.99 4.74
C LEU A 195 -16.30 5.62 4.87
N ALA A 196 -17.35 4.81 4.84
CA ALA A 196 -18.74 5.27 5.01
C ALA A 196 -18.99 5.82 6.41
N ALA A 197 -18.38 5.20 7.44
CA ALA A 197 -18.49 5.63 8.83
C ALA A 197 -17.62 6.86 9.17
N ASN A 198 -16.63 7.19 8.34
CA ASN A 198 -15.66 8.28 8.56
C ASN A 198 -15.61 9.20 7.32
N PRO A 199 -16.61 10.06 7.09
CA PRO A 199 -16.60 10.99 5.96
C PRO A 199 -15.45 12.00 6.08
N ARG A 200 -14.90 12.46 4.93
CA ARG A 200 -13.74 13.38 4.91
C ARG A 200 -14.09 14.70 5.62
N GLY A 201 -13.33 15.06 6.61
CA GLY A 201 -13.53 16.27 7.44
C GLY A 201 -13.59 15.98 8.94
N GLU A 202 -13.79 14.72 9.36
CA GLU A 202 -13.87 14.34 10.78
C GLU A 202 -12.61 13.64 11.33
N VAL A 203 -11.59 13.40 10.49
CA VAL A 203 -10.30 12.85 10.97
C VAL A 203 -9.53 13.95 11.67
N THR A 204 -9.74 14.06 12.97
CA THR A 204 -9.12 15.08 13.80
C THR A 204 -7.60 14.85 13.94
N ALA A 205 -6.84 15.95 13.89
CA ALA A 205 -5.39 16.00 14.07
C ALA A 205 -4.87 15.46 15.44
N ALA A 206 -5.73 14.88 16.27
CA ALA A 206 -5.41 14.42 17.62
C ALA A 206 -4.61 13.09 17.66
N ALA A 207 -4.45 12.37 16.53
CA ALA A 207 -3.83 11.04 16.50
C ALA A 207 -2.32 11.04 16.18
N ALA A 208 -1.68 12.20 16.04
CA ALA A 208 -0.29 12.30 15.55
C ALA A 208 0.81 11.81 16.51
N THR A 209 0.49 11.39 17.72
CA THR A 209 1.51 11.13 18.77
C THR A 209 1.63 9.67 19.24
N ALA A 210 0.83 8.73 18.74
CA ALA A 210 0.89 7.35 19.24
C ALA A 210 1.61 6.42 18.26
N HIS A 211 2.84 6.05 18.55
CA HIS A 211 3.61 4.99 17.86
C HIS A 211 3.14 3.56 18.23
N ASN A 212 1.90 3.40 18.67
CA ASN A 212 1.35 2.10 19.06
C ASN A 212 0.38 1.57 18.00
N VAL A 213 0.79 0.53 17.29
CA VAL A 213 -0.06 -0.22 16.36
C VAL A 213 -1.15 -0.93 17.16
N ARG A 214 -2.35 -0.36 17.22
CA ARG A 214 -3.52 -0.96 17.88
C ARG A 214 -4.60 -1.29 16.84
N PRO A 215 -5.24 -2.46 16.91
CA PRO A 215 -6.42 -2.72 16.09
C PRO A 215 -7.53 -1.73 16.40
N VAL A 216 -8.17 -1.21 15.37
CA VAL A 216 -9.38 -0.38 15.49
C VAL A 216 -10.58 -1.31 15.66
N ALA A 217 -11.49 -1.01 16.57
CA ALA A 217 -12.72 -1.80 16.70
C ALA A 217 -13.55 -1.67 15.42
N ASP A 218 -14.09 -2.79 14.94
CA ASP A 218 -15.01 -2.78 13.80
C ASP A 218 -16.24 -1.93 14.14
N ALA A 219 -16.74 -1.16 13.17
CA ALA A 219 -17.94 -0.33 13.33
C ALA A 219 -19.19 -1.12 13.76
N ALA A 220 -19.13 -2.46 13.73
CA ALA A 220 -20.21 -3.38 14.15
C ALA A 220 -20.06 -3.95 15.57
N GLY A 221 -19.03 -3.56 16.35
CA GLY A 221 -18.89 -4.01 17.76
C GLY A 221 -18.68 -5.51 17.96
N LYS A 222 -18.44 -6.31 16.91
CA LYS A 222 -18.23 -7.76 17.02
C LYS A 222 -16.75 -8.09 17.14
N LYS A 223 -16.34 -8.65 18.29
CA LYS A 223 -15.04 -9.31 18.41
C LYS A 223 -15.05 -10.54 17.52
N THR A 224 -14.22 -10.56 16.48
CA THR A 224 -14.03 -11.74 15.62
C THR A 224 -13.29 -12.82 16.42
N PRO A 225 -13.75 -14.10 16.43
CA PRO A 225 -13.00 -15.17 17.03
C PRO A 225 -11.66 -15.38 16.32
N ALA A 226 -10.63 -15.74 17.08
CA ALA A 226 -9.29 -16.03 16.57
C ALA A 226 -9.39 -17.12 15.48
N GLY A 227 -9.01 -16.76 14.24
CA GLY A 227 -9.09 -17.65 13.10
C GLY A 227 -8.22 -18.88 13.27
N ALA A 228 -8.77 -20.02 12.87
CA ALA A 228 -8.06 -21.29 12.77
C ALA A 228 -6.82 -21.12 11.86
N GLY A 229 -5.66 -21.61 12.33
CA GLY A 229 -4.40 -21.48 11.63
C GLY A 229 -4.46 -22.14 10.26
N LEU A 230 -4.10 -21.37 9.24
CA LEU A 230 -3.81 -21.86 7.91
C LEU A 230 -2.34 -22.36 7.87
N PRO A 231 -2.00 -23.36 7.04
CA PRO A 231 -0.67 -23.97 7.03
C PRO A 231 0.42 -22.99 6.58
N GLU A 232 1.60 -23.17 7.13
CA GLU A 232 2.81 -22.33 6.99
C GLU A 232 3.42 -22.28 5.58
N GLU A 233 2.93 -23.10 4.64
CA GLU A 233 3.51 -23.26 3.29
C GLU A 233 3.17 -22.16 2.28
N ALA A 234 2.34 -21.18 2.63
CA ALA A 234 1.85 -20.14 1.70
C ALA A 234 2.72 -18.88 1.62
N ALA A 235 3.93 -18.91 2.17
CA ALA A 235 4.85 -17.74 2.24
C ALA A 235 6.02 -17.82 1.24
N ARG A 236 5.94 -18.67 0.21
CA ARG A 236 6.97 -18.74 -0.84
C ARG A 236 6.42 -18.31 -2.19
#